data_ee4eedd69cfe032cb1105a775fee1a62
#
_entry.id   ee4eedd69cfe032cb1105a775fee1a62
#
_cell.length_a   1.000
_cell.length_b   1.000
_cell.length_c   1.000
_cell.angle_alpha   90.00
_cell.angle_beta   90.00
_cell.angle_gamma   90.00
#
_symmetry.space_group_name_H-M   'P 1'
#
loop_
_entity.id
_entity.type
_entity.pdbx_description
1 polymer ?
#
loop_
_entity_poly.entity_id
_entity_poly.type
_entity_poly.pdbx_seq_one_letter_code
_entity_poly.pdbx_strand_id
1 'polypeptide(L)'
;EMCIRDRFLVEEKKADKIIYPPNHLIFNALNTTPLDRVKVVILGQDPYHGPNQAHGLSFSVQKGVALPPSLRNIFHELHADLGVERPKHGDLTHWAEQGVLLLNAVLTVEAGQPTSHQKRGWEEFTDHVIDVLNEQREHIVFILWGAYAQRKGQRINQDKHLVLKAAHPSPLAANRGGFFGCKVFSKSNNYLKQHGIEPIDWQLAVSYTH
;
A
#
# COMPACT_ATOMS: atom_id res chain seq x y z
N GLU A 1 -0.97 -29.62 0.16
CA GLU A 1 0.38 -29.32 -0.37
C GLU A 1 0.82 -27.92 0.04
N MET A 2 2.01 -27.83 0.62
CA MET A 2 2.60 -26.55 0.97
C MET A 2 2.93 -25.78 -0.33
N CYS A 3 2.41 -24.56 -0.46
CA CYS A 3 2.65 -23.70 -1.62
C CYS A 3 4.16 -23.44 -1.80
N ILE A 4 4.60 -23.25 -3.05
CA ILE A 4 6.01 -22.94 -3.39
C ILE A 4 6.52 -21.77 -2.54
N ARG A 5 5.71 -20.76 -2.35
CA ARG A 5 5.98 -19.60 -1.50
C ARG A 5 6.23 -19.99 -0.04
N ASP A 6 5.38 -20.85 0.53
CA ASP A 6 5.49 -21.24 1.93
C ASP A 6 6.74 -22.06 2.18
N ARG A 7 7.07 -22.95 1.24
CA ARG A 7 8.32 -23.72 1.25
C ARG A 7 9.53 -22.79 1.19
N PHE A 8 9.52 -21.81 0.29
CA PHE A 8 10.59 -20.82 0.17
C PHE A 8 10.81 -20.06 1.48
N LEU A 9 9.77 -19.57 2.14
CA LEU A 9 9.90 -18.85 3.40
C LEU A 9 10.45 -19.73 4.53
N VAL A 10 10.07 -21.00 4.57
CA VAL A 10 10.64 -21.96 5.52
C VAL A 10 12.14 -22.16 5.29
N GLU A 11 12.56 -22.29 4.03
CA GLU A 11 13.97 -22.43 3.67
C GLU A 11 14.79 -21.19 4.03
N GLU A 12 14.28 -20.00 3.75
CA GLU A 12 14.90 -18.72 4.11
C GLU A 12 15.13 -18.60 5.64
N LYS A 13 14.16 -19.03 6.44
CA LYS A 13 14.27 -19.06 7.91
C LYS A 13 15.28 -20.09 8.40
N LYS A 14 15.32 -21.28 7.80
CA LYS A 14 16.32 -22.31 8.12
C LYS A 14 17.75 -21.85 7.81
N ALA A 15 17.92 -20.91 6.89
CA ALA A 15 19.20 -20.30 6.56
C ALA A 15 19.55 -19.11 7.48
N ASP A 16 18.85 -18.92 8.61
CA ASP A 16 19.04 -17.84 9.59
C ASP A 16 18.93 -16.42 9.00
N LYS A 17 18.20 -16.27 7.91
CA LYS A 17 17.96 -14.97 7.31
C LYS A 17 16.87 -14.20 8.08
N ILE A 18 17.10 -12.90 8.24
CA ILE A 18 16.10 -12.00 8.83
C ILE A 18 15.13 -11.58 7.73
N ILE A 19 13.85 -11.81 7.95
CA ILE A 19 12.77 -11.51 7.00
C ILE A 19 11.84 -10.46 7.59
N TYR A 20 11.50 -9.46 6.79
CA TYR A 20 10.53 -8.43 7.15
C TYR A 20 9.26 -8.55 6.29
N PRO A 21 8.09 -8.16 6.83
CA PRO A 21 7.81 -7.85 8.23
C PRO A 21 7.84 -9.09 9.13
N PRO A 22 7.69 -8.94 10.46
CA PRO A 22 7.51 -10.07 11.36
C PRO A 22 6.35 -10.96 10.91
N ASN A 23 6.42 -12.26 11.19
CA ASN A 23 5.45 -13.25 10.69
C ASN A 23 3.99 -12.88 10.93
N HIS A 24 3.66 -12.38 12.11
CA HIS A 24 2.29 -12.02 12.48
C HIS A 24 1.76 -10.78 11.75
N LEU A 25 2.63 -10.05 11.03
CA LEU A 25 2.29 -8.85 10.28
C LEU A 25 2.35 -9.02 8.76
N ILE A 26 2.72 -10.19 8.24
CA ILE A 26 2.82 -10.44 6.79
C ILE A 26 1.49 -10.14 6.08
N PHE A 27 0.37 -10.55 6.67
CA PHE A 27 -0.97 -10.34 6.13
C PHE A 27 -1.72 -9.18 6.79
N ASN A 28 -1.02 -8.25 7.42
CA ASN A 28 -1.65 -7.15 8.16
C ASN A 28 -2.60 -6.32 7.30
N ALA A 29 -2.27 -6.07 6.04
CA ALA A 29 -3.13 -5.32 5.12
C ALA A 29 -4.51 -6.01 4.97
N LEU A 30 -4.53 -7.31 4.71
CA LEU A 30 -5.75 -8.08 4.53
C LEU A 30 -6.50 -8.32 5.84
N ASN A 31 -5.79 -8.47 6.96
CA ASN A 31 -6.40 -8.64 8.26
C ASN A 31 -7.07 -7.36 8.77
N THR A 32 -6.43 -6.21 8.54
CA THR A 32 -6.98 -4.90 8.95
C THR A 32 -8.08 -4.43 8.01
N THR A 33 -7.95 -4.71 6.71
CA THR A 33 -8.90 -4.30 5.68
C THR A 33 -9.41 -5.52 4.92
N PRO A 34 -10.39 -6.26 5.48
CA PRO A 34 -11.01 -7.39 4.80
C PRO A 34 -11.61 -6.99 3.45
N LEU A 35 -11.67 -7.92 2.51
CA LEU A 35 -12.08 -7.65 1.12
C LEU A 35 -13.47 -7.03 0.98
N ASP A 36 -14.41 -7.37 1.87
CA ASP A 36 -15.76 -6.78 1.91
C ASP A 36 -15.79 -5.33 2.43
N ARG A 37 -14.73 -4.87 3.06
CA ARG A 37 -14.60 -3.50 3.62
C ARG A 37 -13.72 -2.58 2.81
N VAL A 38 -13.05 -3.08 1.77
CA VAL A 38 -12.15 -2.28 0.93
C VAL A 38 -12.94 -1.19 0.20
N LYS A 39 -12.47 0.04 0.30
CA LYS A 39 -12.96 1.22 -0.45
C LYS A 39 -11.92 1.75 -1.42
N VAL A 40 -10.66 1.75 -1.00
CA VAL A 40 -9.51 2.24 -1.76
C VAL A 40 -8.40 1.20 -1.69
N VAL A 41 -7.69 0.98 -2.78
CA VAL A 41 -6.49 0.14 -2.83
C VAL A 41 -5.31 1.01 -3.21
N ILE A 42 -4.23 0.96 -2.43
CA ILE A 42 -2.95 1.57 -2.77
C ILE A 42 -1.93 0.44 -2.93
N LEU A 43 -1.44 0.25 -4.15
CA LEU A 43 -0.48 -0.81 -4.46
C LEU A 43 0.96 -0.33 -4.26
N GLY A 44 1.69 -1.01 -3.38
CA GLY A 44 3.12 -0.92 -3.26
C GLY A 44 3.83 -2.09 -3.95
N GLN A 45 5.14 -2.11 -3.94
CA GLN A 45 5.94 -3.17 -4.56
C GLN A 45 6.37 -4.23 -3.55
N ASP A 46 7.33 -3.95 -2.70
CA ASP A 46 7.79 -4.84 -1.64
C ASP A 46 7.97 -4.08 -0.32
N PRO A 47 8.08 -4.79 0.83
CA PRO A 47 8.23 -4.13 2.12
C PRO A 47 9.54 -3.37 2.23
N TYR A 48 9.61 -2.41 3.14
CA TYR A 48 10.87 -1.80 3.53
C TYR A 48 11.80 -2.86 4.11
N HIS A 49 13.08 -2.80 3.72
CA HIS A 49 14.10 -3.79 4.10
C HIS A 49 14.96 -3.37 5.30
N GLY A 50 14.72 -2.20 5.87
CA GLY A 50 15.39 -1.72 7.07
C GLY A 50 14.74 -2.24 8.37
N PRO A 51 15.49 -2.24 9.48
CA PRO A 51 14.96 -2.72 10.77
C PRO A 51 13.80 -1.83 11.25
N ASN A 52 12.80 -2.47 11.83
CA ASN A 52 11.63 -1.83 12.44
C ASN A 52 10.76 -0.97 11.51
N GLN A 53 10.96 -1.03 10.20
CA GLN A 53 10.19 -0.23 9.23
C GLN A 53 8.88 -0.92 8.84
N ALA A 54 8.96 -2.06 8.18
CA ALA A 54 7.82 -2.77 7.63
C ALA A 54 6.92 -3.37 8.72
N HIS A 55 5.61 -3.20 8.57
CA HIS A 55 4.62 -3.84 9.44
C HIS A 55 3.39 -4.37 8.67
N GLY A 56 3.58 -4.67 7.38
CA GLY A 56 2.58 -5.33 6.55
C GLY A 56 1.60 -4.40 5.84
N LEU A 57 1.84 -3.09 5.86
CA LEU A 57 1.07 -2.08 5.13
C LEU A 57 1.97 -1.34 4.15
N SER A 58 1.58 -1.27 2.88
CA SER A 58 2.39 -0.59 1.86
C SER A 58 2.65 0.88 2.22
N PHE A 59 3.85 1.36 1.97
CA PHE A 59 4.34 2.71 2.27
C PHE A 59 4.40 3.09 3.76
N SER A 60 3.77 2.34 4.63
CA SER A 60 3.67 2.60 6.06
C SER A 60 4.91 2.14 6.82
N VAL A 61 5.28 2.90 7.85
CA VAL A 61 6.29 2.50 8.84
C VAL A 61 5.71 2.59 10.24
N GLN A 62 6.30 1.85 11.17
CA GLN A 62 5.87 1.89 12.57
C GLN A 62 6.12 3.27 13.17
N LYS A 63 5.33 3.63 14.19
CA LYS A 63 5.53 4.86 14.96
C LYS A 63 6.94 4.90 15.54
N GLY A 64 7.55 6.08 15.56
CA GLY A 64 8.91 6.27 16.04
C GLY A 64 10.01 6.01 15.01
N VAL A 65 9.67 5.51 13.84
CA VAL A 65 10.59 5.33 12.72
C VAL A 65 10.59 6.56 11.83
N ALA A 66 11.75 6.95 11.33
CA ALA A 66 11.88 8.09 10.42
C ALA A 66 11.07 7.87 9.15
N LEU A 67 10.43 8.93 8.66
CA LEU A 67 9.62 8.88 7.44
C LEU A 67 10.48 8.57 6.21
N PRO A 68 10.21 7.46 5.49
CA PRO A 68 10.88 7.20 4.23
C PRO A 68 10.63 8.30 3.19
N PRO A 69 11.53 8.51 2.23
CA PRO A 69 11.39 9.58 1.23
C PRO A 69 10.08 9.53 0.43
N SER A 70 9.63 8.34 0.01
CA SER A 70 8.35 8.20 -0.70
C SER A 70 7.17 8.63 0.17
N LEU A 71 7.17 8.25 1.44
CA LEU A 71 6.09 8.62 2.37
C LEU A 71 6.07 10.11 2.66
N ARG A 72 7.23 10.76 2.75
CA ARG A 72 7.30 12.22 2.86
C ARG A 72 6.65 12.91 1.67
N ASN A 73 6.87 12.40 0.46
CA ASN A 73 6.24 12.93 -0.75
C ASN A 73 4.73 12.69 -0.78
N ILE A 74 4.28 11.51 -0.30
CA ILE A 74 2.86 11.21 -0.14
C ILE A 74 2.21 12.24 0.80
N PHE A 75 2.82 12.52 1.94
CA PHE A 75 2.29 13.51 2.90
C PHE A 75 2.36 14.94 2.37
N HIS A 76 3.37 15.27 1.56
CA HIS A 76 3.41 16.57 0.88
C HIS A 76 2.22 16.74 -0.06
N GLU A 77 1.95 15.75 -0.91
CA GLU A 77 0.80 15.77 -1.82
C GLU A 77 -0.53 15.78 -1.06
N LEU A 78 -0.65 15.00 0.00
CA LEU A 78 -1.82 14.97 0.86
C LEU A 78 -2.14 16.35 1.44
N HIS A 79 -1.12 17.05 1.95
CA HIS A 79 -1.25 18.42 2.45
C HIS A 79 -1.66 19.39 1.34
N ALA A 80 -1.03 19.31 0.18
CA ALA A 80 -1.34 20.18 -0.97
C ALA A 80 -2.75 19.94 -1.51
N ASP A 81 -3.20 18.69 -1.53
CA ASP A 81 -4.51 18.29 -2.07
C ASP A 81 -5.67 18.64 -1.11
N LEU A 82 -5.54 18.31 0.16
CA LEU A 82 -6.64 18.40 1.15
C LEU A 82 -6.44 19.46 2.23
N GLY A 83 -5.27 20.08 2.34
CA GLY A 83 -4.94 21.04 3.39
C GLY A 83 -4.80 20.42 4.78
N VAL A 84 -4.74 19.08 4.88
CA VAL A 84 -4.53 18.39 6.16
C VAL A 84 -3.12 18.62 6.68
N GLU A 85 -2.96 18.62 8.00
CA GLU A 85 -1.64 18.79 8.61
C GLU A 85 -0.73 17.61 8.29
N ARG A 86 0.55 17.88 8.06
CA ARG A 86 1.54 16.83 7.81
C ARG A 86 1.77 16.02 9.08
N PRO A 87 1.55 14.70 9.04
CA PRO A 87 1.78 13.85 10.21
C PRO A 87 3.26 13.82 10.59
N LYS A 88 3.54 13.62 11.88
CA LYS A 88 4.90 13.44 12.39
C LYS A 88 5.34 11.98 12.42
N HIS A 89 4.40 11.05 12.30
CA HIS A 89 4.66 9.61 12.22
C HIS A 89 4.21 9.06 10.86
N GLY A 90 4.72 7.89 10.50
CA GLY A 90 4.43 7.23 9.22
C GLY A 90 3.56 5.99 9.31
N ASP A 91 2.84 5.82 10.41
CA ASP A 91 1.93 4.68 10.59
C ASP A 91 0.57 4.98 9.94
N LEU A 92 0.24 4.26 8.88
CA LEU A 92 -0.97 4.44 8.08
C LEU A 92 -2.14 3.54 8.52
N THR A 93 -2.06 2.93 9.69
CA THR A 93 -3.10 2.01 10.20
C THR A 93 -4.48 2.68 10.23
N HIS A 94 -4.56 3.96 10.56
CA HIS A 94 -5.83 4.70 10.56
C HIS A 94 -6.50 4.73 9.16
N TRP A 95 -5.74 4.79 8.08
CA TRP A 95 -6.29 4.65 6.74
C TRP A 95 -6.80 3.22 6.49
N ALA A 96 -6.01 2.23 6.88
CA ALA A 96 -6.37 0.83 6.69
C ALA A 96 -7.66 0.44 7.42
N GLU A 97 -7.85 0.93 8.64
CA GLU A 97 -9.05 0.69 9.45
C GLU A 97 -10.32 1.28 8.82
N GLN A 98 -10.18 2.28 7.96
CA GLN A 98 -11.30 2.91 7.26
C GLN A 98 -11.64 2.25 5.92
N GLY A 99 -10.86 1.29 5.45
CA GLY A 99 -11.09 0.62 4.19
C GLY A 99 -10.06 0.89 3.10
N VAL A 100 -8.90 1.45 3.45
CA VAL A 100 -7.77 1.60 2.53
C VAL A 100 -6.90 0.34 2.61
N LEU A 101 -6.97 -0.51 1.58
CA LEU A 101 -6.12 -1.68 1.46
C LEU A 101 -4.73 -1.25 0.99
N LEU A 102 -3.78 -1.24 1.92
CA LEU A 102 -2.39 -0.91 1.68
C LEU A 102 -1.60 -2.18 1.36
N LEU A 103 -1.69 -2.62 0.10
CA LEU A 103 -1.20 -3.91 -0.36
C LEU A 103 0.12 -3.77 -1.12
N ASN A 104 1.17 -4.45 -0.65
CA ASN A 104 2.36 -4.69 -1.46
C ASN A 104 2.16 -5.88 -2.41
N ALA A 105 2.76 -5.82 -3.59
CA ALA A 105 2.74 -6.94 -4.54
C ALA A 105 3.49 -8.15 -4.01
N VAL A 106 4.59 -7.91 -3.29
CA VAL A 106 5.41 -8.90 -2.59
C VAL A 106 5.32 -8.61 -1.09
N LEU A 107 4.96 -9.60 -0.28
CA LEU A 107 4.62 -9.37 1.13
C LEU A 107 5.77 -9.59 2.10
N THR A 108 6.92 -10.08 1.62
CA THR A 108 8.12 -10.30 2.44
C THR A 108 9.37 -9.81 1.73
N VAL A 109 10.42 -9.55 2.50
CA VAL A 109 11.74 -9.17 2.00
C VAL A 109 12.82 -9.63 2.97
N GLU A 110 14.00 -10.00 2.47
CA GLU A 110 15.18 -10.24 3.31
C GLU A 110 15.76 -8.90 3.80
N ALA A 111 16.15 -8.85 5.07
CA ALA A 111 16.76 -7.66 5.67
C ALA A 111 17.92 -7.11 4.85
N GLY A 112 17.88 -5.82 4.52
CA GLY A 112 18.92 -5.16 3.74
C GLY A 112 19.00 -5.53 2.25
N GLN A 113 18.10 -6.39 1.76
CA GLN A 113 18.10 -6.91 0.39
C GLN A 113 16.82 -6.56 -0.34
N PRO A 114 16.69 -5.34 -0.89
CA PRO A 114 15.48 -4.96 -1.62
C PRO A 114 15.23 -5.90 -2.79
N THR A 115 13.97 -6.18 -3.07
CA THR A 115 13.51 -7.05 -4.16
C THR A 115 13.87 -8.55 -4.03
N SER A 116 14.48 -8.96 -2.91
CA SER A 116 14.99 -10.32 -2.71
C SER A 116 13.93 -11.43 -2.79
N HIS A 117 12.67 -11.13 -2.47
CA HIS A 117 11.58 -12.11 -2.50
C HIS A 117 10.66 -11.98 -3.72
N GLN A 118 11.05 -11.22 -4.72
CA GLN A 118 10.34 -11.17 -6.00
C GLN A 118 10.41 -12.51 -6.74
N LYS A 119 9.37 -12.82 -7.52
CA LYS A 119 9.27 -14.06 -8.31
C LYS A 119 9.34 -15.34 -7.46
N ARG A 120 8.80 -15.27 -6.24
CA ARG A 120 8.71 -16.40 -5.30
C ARG A 120 7.29 -16.78 -4.92
N GLY A 121 6.30 -16.34 -5.73
CA GLY A 121 4.89 -16.71 -5.58
C GLY A 121 4.01 -15.64 -4.93
N TRP A 122 4.56 -14.54 -4.39
CA TRP A 122 3.73 -13.47 -3.81
C TRP A 122 2.91 -12.73 -4.86
N GLU A 123 3.49 -12.47 -6.03
CA GLU A 123 2.85 -11.69 -7.10
C GLU A 123 1.58 -12.39 -7.60
N GLU A 124 1.58 -13.70 -7.73
CA GLU A 124 0.40 -14.48 -8.12
C GLU A 124 -0.71 -14.37 -7.07
N PHE A 125 -0.33 -14.48 -5.79
CA PHE A 125 -1.27 -14.32 -4.68
C PHE A 125 -1.91 -12.93 -4.66
N THR A 126 -1.12 -11.87 -4.79
CA THR A 126 -1.61 -10.49 -4.75
C THR A 126 -2.36 -10.12 -6.03
N ASP A 127 -2.00 -10.68 -7.18
CA ASP A 127 -2.80 -10.57 -8.41
C ASP A 127 -4.19 -11.19 -8.20
N HIS A 128 -4.27 -12.34 -7.52
CA HIS A 128 -5.53 -12.97 -7.20
C HIS A 128 -6.39 -12.11 -6.26
N VAL A 129 -5.79 -11.45 -5.27
CA VAL A 129 -6.50 -10.49 -4.40
C VAL A 129 -7.12 -9.37 -5.22
N ILE A 130 -6.36 -8.80 -6.16
CA ILE A 130 -6.86 -7.74 -7.05
C ILE A 130 -7.99 -8.27 -7.94
N ASP A 131 -7.85 -9.46 -8.51
CA ASP A 131 -8.87 -10.08 -9.36
C ASP A 131 -10.18 -10.32 -8.60
N VAL A 132 -10.11 -10.79 -7.36
CA VAL A 132 -11.29 -10.96 -6.50
C VAL A 132 -12.01 -9.65 -6.24
N LEU A 133 -11.27 -8.58 -5.89
CA LEU A 133 -11.84 -7.25 -5.71
C LEU A 133 -12.47 -6.72 -6.99
N ASN A 134 -11.79 -6.90 -8.12
CA ASN A 134 -12.27 -6.45 -9.42
C ASN A 134 -13.58 -7.13 -9.84
N GLU A 135 -13.70 -8.43 -9.59
CA GLU A 135 -14.84 -9.23 -10.01
C GLU A 135 -16.02 -9.16 -9.04
N GLN A 136 -15.75 -9.21 -7.73
CA GLN A 136 -16.79 -9.37 -6.70
C GLN A 136 -17.27 -8.07 -6.08
N ARG A 137 -16.53 -6.97 -6.27
CA ARG A 137 -16.87 -5.69 -5.70
C ARG A 137 -17.21 -4.66 -6.77
N GLU A 138 -17.78 -3.52 -6.36
CA GLU A 138 -18.07 -2.35 -7.19
C GLU A 138 -17.61 -1.09 -6.50
N HIS A 139 -17.30 -0.06 -7.28
CA HIS A 139 -16.98 1.28 -6.79
C HIS A 139 -15.76 1.35 -5.85
N ILE A 140 -14.75 0.53 -6.16
CA ILE A 140 -13.44 0.63 -5.49
C ILE A 140 -12.56 1.63 -6.25
N VAL A 141 -11.77 2.40 -5.51
CA VAL A 141 -10.73 3.27 -6.07
C VAL A 141 -9.40 2.55 -6.01
N PHE A 142 -8.75 2.35 -7.15
CA PHE A 142 -7.40 1.80 -7.24
C PHE A 142 -6.41 2.92 -7.53
N ILE A 143 -5.50 3.19 -6.60
CA ILE A 143 -4.43 4.17 -6.75
C ILE A 143 -3.17 3.42 -7.18
N LEU A 144 -2.71 3.69 -8.39
CA LEU A 144 -1.60 3.01 -9.05
C LEU A 144 -0.46 4.00 -9.31
N TRP A 145 0.51 4.03 -8.41
CA TRP A 145 1.68 4.90 -8.50
C TRP A 145 2.86 4.19 -9.17
N GLY A 146 3.24 4.68 -10.33
CA GLY A 146 4.36 4.16 -11.11
C GLY A 146 3.99 3.00 -12.04
N ALA A 147 4.92 2.71 -12.94
CA ALA A 147 4.69 1.74 -14.02
C ALA A 147 4.42 0.31 -13.51
N TYR A 148 5.09 -0.11 -12.44
CA TYR A 148 4.92 -1.44 -11.86
C TYR A 148 3.49 -1.66 -11.35
N ALA A 149 2.96 -0.73 -10.54
CA ALA A 149 1.59 -0.80 -10.04
C ALA A 149 0.57 -0.71 -11.18
N GLN A 150 0.82 0.15 -12.18
CA GLN A 150 -0.06 0.32 -13.32
C GLN A 150 -0.14 -0.95 -14.18
N ARG A 151 0.96 -1.66 -14.40
CA ARG A 151 0.95 -2.97 -15.07
C ARG A 151 0.19 -4.02 -14.27
N LYS A 152 0.38 -4.05 -12.95
CA LYS A 152 -0.33 -4.98 -12.06
C LYS A 152 -1.84 -4.76 -12.07
N GLY A 153 -2.28 -3.51 -12.21
CA GLY A 153 -3.69 -3.13 -12.26
C GLY A 153 -4.29 -2.99 -13.66
N GLN A 154 -3.60 -3.42 -14.72
CA GLN A 154 -4.05 -3.18 -16.10
C GLN A 154 -5.35 -3.86 -16.48
N ARG A 155 -5.76 -4.91 -15.78
CA ARG A 155 -7.01 -5.66 -16.05
C ARG A 155 -8.20 -5.20 -15.21
N ILE A 156 -8.05 -4.19 -14.37
CA ILE A 156 -9.14 -3.66 -13.56
C ILE A 156 -10.23 -3.08 -14.47
N ASN A 157 -11.47 -3.47 -14.22
CA ASN A 157 -12.64 -2.98 -14.98
C ASN A 157 -12.98 -1.55 -14.56
N GLN A 158 -12.69 -0.59 -15.44
CA GLN A 158 -12.92 0.83 -15.18
C GLN A 158 -14.39 1.26 -15.35
N ASP A 159 -15.26 0.40 -15.84
CA ASP A 159 -16.72 0.62 -15.82
C ASP A 159 -17.30 0.36 -14.41
N LYS A 160 -16.64 -0.47 -13.60
CA LYS A 160 -17.05 -0.81 -12.23
C LYS A 160 -16.30 -0.03 -11.17
N HIS A 161 -15.06 0.36 -11.44
CA HIS A 161 -14.12 0.92 -10.47
C HIS A 161 -13.43 2.18 -11.02
N LEU A 162 -12.90 2.99 -10.12
CA LEU A 162 -12.05 4.12 -10.50
C LEU A 162 -10.57 3.70 -10.42
N VAL A 163 -9.83 3.91 -11.50
CA VAL A 163 -8.37 3.73 -11.53
C VAL A 163 -7.70 5.11 -11.64
N LEU A 164 -6.91 5.46 -10.63
CA LEU A 164 -6.12 6.69 -10.59
C LEU A 164 -4.65 6.38 -10.78
N LYS A 165 -4.05 6.93 -11.80
CA LYS A 165 -2.64 6.71 -12.16
C LYS A 165 -1.83 7.98 -11.93
N ALA A 166 -0.63 7.83 -11.38
CA ALA A 166 0.35 8.91 -11.25
C ALA A 166 1.76 8.32 -11.27
N ALA A 167 2.78 9.17 -11.34
CA ALA A 167 4.16 8.74 -11.16
C ALA A 167 4.35 8.19 -9.74
N HIS A 168 5.41 7.41 -9.53
CA HIS A 168 5.74 6.87 -8.21
C HIS A 168 6.15 8.01 -7.25
N PRO A 169 5.79 7.94 -5.96
CA PRO A 169 6.15 8.99 -4.98
C PRO A 169 7.63 9.03 -4.59
N SER A 170 8.46 8.07 -5.02
CA SER A 170 9.90 8.13 -4.77
C SER A 170 10.51 9.41 -5.33
N PRO A 171 11.54 10.00 -4.67
CA PRO A 171 12.15 11.24 -5.14
C PRO A 171 12.62 11.20 -6.59
N LEU A 172 13.19 10.07 -7.02
CA LEU A 172 13.64 9.89 -8.41
C LEU A 172 12.51 10.05 -9.43
N ALA A 173 11.32 9.53 -9.14
CA ALA A 173 10.18 9.62 -10.03
C ALA A 173 9.38 10.92 -9.83
N ALA A 174 9.09 11.27 -8.58
CA ALA A 174 8.29 12.45 -8.25
C ALA A 174 8.94 13.76 -8.74
N ASN A 175 10.26 13.88 -8.63
CA ASN A 175 11.00 15.07 -9.09
C ASN A 175 11.06 15.20 -10.61
N ARG A 176 10.75 14.14 -11.37
CA ARG A 176 10.60 14.20 -12.83
C ARG A 176 9.22 14.68 -13.26
N GLY A 177 8.30 14.87 -12.33
CA GLY A 177 6.94 15.29 -12.57
C GLY A 177 5.94 14.13 -12.63
N GLY A 178 4.65 14.46 -12.54
CA GLY A 178 3.56 13.50 -12.65
C GLY A 178 3.08 12.86 -11.33
N PHE A 179 3.73 13.15 -10.21
CA PHE A 179 3.25 12.76 -8.89
C PHE A 179 2.59 13.94 -8.16
N PHE A 180 3.34 15.02 -7.93
CA PHE A 180 2.80 16.22 -7.27
C PHE A 180 1.70 16.85 -8.11
N GLY A 181 0.58 17.16 -7.50
CA GLY A 181 -0.61 17.66 -8.18
C GLY A 181 -1.53 16.57 -8.72
N CYS A 182 -1.26 15.28 -8.47
CA CYS A 182 -2.12 14.18 -8.92
C CYS A 182 -3.48 14.14 -8.20
N LYS A 183 -3.58 14.71 -7.00
CA LYS A 183 -4.82 14.89 -6.22
C LYS A 183 -5.62 13.59 -6.03
N VAL A 184 -4.92 12.48 -5.84
CA VAL A 184 -5.59 11.17 -5.71
C VAL A 184 -6.49 11.07 -4.48
N PHE A 185 -6.19 11.81 -3.41
CA PHE A 185 -6.97 11.77 -2.16
C PHE A 185 -8.33 12.43 -2.31
N SER A 186 -8.38 13.64 -2.85
CA SER A 186 -9.65 14.33 -3.14
C SER A 186 -10.46 13.63 -4.23
N LYS A 187 -9.80 13.15 -5.28
CA LYS A 187 -10.44 12.38 -6.35
C LYS A 187 -11.07 11.09 -5.83
N SER A 188 -10.38 10.37 -4.95
CA SER A 188 -10.92 9.18 -4.30
C SER A 188 -12.17 9.49 -3.49
N ASN A 189 -12.12 10.51 -2.64
CA ASN A 189 -13.25 10.89 -1.80
C ASN A 189 -14.44 11.40 -2.62
N ASN A 190 -14.20 12.14 -3.70
CA ASN A 190 -15.28 12.59 -4.58
C ASN A 190 -15.99 11.40 -5.24
N TYR A 191 -15.22 10.41 -5.72
CA TYR A 191 -15.79 9.19 -6.30
C TYR A 191 -16.61 8.40 -5.27
N LEU A 192 -16.09 8.20 -4.07
CA LEU A 192 -16.80 7.49 -3.00
C LEU A 192 -18.12 8.19 -2.66
N LYS A 193 -18.10 9.51 -2.51
CA LYS A 193 -19.31 10.31 -2.23
C LYS A 193 -20.36 10.19 -3.35
N GLN A 194 -19.94 10.20 -4.61
CA GLN A 194 -20.83 10.04 -5.77
C GLN A 194 -21.57 8.70 -5.76
N HIS A 195 -20.99 7.68 -5.14
CA HIS A 195 -21.59 6.35 -5.03
C HIS A 195 -22.20 6.05 -3.64
N GLY A 196 -22.40 7.08 -2.82
CA GLY A 196 -23.02 6.93 -1.50
C GLY A 196 -22.15 6.20 -0.48
N ILE A 197 -20.84 6.16 -0.70
CA ILE A 197 -19.87 5.52 0.18
C ILE A 197 -19.20 6.59 1.03
N GLU A 198 -19.08 6.33 2.34
CA GLU A 198 -18.41 7.26 3.25
C GLU A 198 -16.96 7.49 2.82
N PRO A 199 -16.53 8.75 2.65
CA PRO A 199 -15.17 9.06 2.24
C PRO A 199 -14.14 8.70 3.33
N ILE A 200 -12.88 8.66 2.94
CA ILE A 200 -11.78 8.41 3.85
C ILE A 200 -11.39 9.70 4.57
N ASP A 201 -11.26 9.65 5.89
CA ASP A 201 -10.57 10.67 6.66
C ASP A 201 -9.05 10.42 6.56
N TRP A 202 -8.40 11.17 5.69
CA TRP A 202 -6.97 11.01 5.40
C TRP A 202 -6.06 11.64 6.45
N GLN A 203 -6.61 12.45 7.39
CA GLN A 203 -5.83 13.06 8.44
C GLN A 203 -5.32 12.01 9.44
N LEU A 204 -4.03 11.91 9.60
CA LEU A 204 -3.39 11.12 10.65
C LEU A 204 -3.15 12.01 11.89
N ALA A 205 -3.00 11.39 13.06
CA ALA A 205 -2.73 12.12 14.29
C ALA A 205 -1.43 12.95 14.17
N VAL A 206 -1.52 14.22 14.52
CA VAL A 206 -0.38 15.18 14.43
C VAL A 206 0.42 15.25 15.71
N SER A 207 -0.16 14.82 16.83
CA SER A 207 0.50 14.76 18.14
C SER A 207 0.53 13.33 18.66
N TYR A 208 1.63 12.98 19.32
CA TYR A 208 1.67 11.78 20.15
C TYR A 208 0.84 12.05 21.41
N THR A 209 -0.48 11.98 21.30
CA THR A 209 -1.31 11.83 22.50
C THR A 209 -1.23 10.37 22.94
N HIS A 210 -0.77 10.20 24.14
CA HIS A 210 -0.56 8.93 24.83
C HIS A 210 -1.83 8.08 24.93
#